data_a3744a16324035d5f242b19f394229e8
#
_entry.id   a3744a16324035d5f242b19f394229e8
#
_cell.length_a   1.000
_cell.length_b   1.000
_cell.length_c   1.000
_cell.angle_alpha   90.00
_cell.angle_beta   90.00
_cell.angle_gamma   90.00
#
_symmetry.space_group_name_H-M   'P 1'
#
loop_
_entity.id
_entity.type
_entity.pdbx_description
1 polymer ?
#
loop_
_entity_poly.entity_id
_entity_poly.type
_entity_poly.pdbx_seq_one_letter_code
_entity_poly.pdbx_strand_id
1 'polypeptide(L)'
;MALGPFEPSLRRMRAAIDLLEAALERRARRDASRGDADEELALMQDDRARLAVELDGALDRARALEAANAEAAKRLAQASAALDRLIENANRVGLD
;
A
#
# COMPACT_ATOMS: atom_id res chain seq x y z
N MET A 1 51.88 -33.80 -30.37
CA MET A 1 51.73 -35.23 -30.54
C MET A 1 51.73 -36.02 -29.24
N ALA A 2 52.39 -35.53 -28.21
CA ALA A 2 52.47 -36.20 -26.93
C ALA A 2 51.13 -36.37 -26.21
N LEU A 3 50.07 -35.66 -26.62
CA LEU A 3 48.77 -35.67 -25.98
C LEU A 3 47.67 -36.42 -26.76
N GLY A 4 48.04 -37.14 -27.87
CA GLY A 4 47.08 -37.78 -28.74
C GLY A 4 46.02 -38.66 -28.06
N PRO A 5 46.39 -39.58 -27.15
CA PRO A 5 45.41 -40.43 -26.44
C PRO A 5 44.60 -39.67 -25.41
N PHE A 6 45.10 -38.55 -24.92
CA PHE A 6 44.46 -37.73 -23.89
C PHE A 6 43.64 -36.60 -24.45
N GLU A 7 43.82 -36.25 -25.71
CA GLU A 7 43.12 -35.13 -26.35
C GLU A 7 41.58 -35.20 -26.25
N PRO A 8 40.97 -36.38 -26.58
CA PRO A 8 39.52 -36.49 -26.43
C PRO A 8 39.03 -36.29 -25.00
N SER A 9 39.79 -36.77 -24.03
CA SER A 9 39.48 -36.62 -22.60
C SER A 9 39.59 -35.17 -22.17
N LEU A 10 40.63 -34.48 -22.63
CA LEU A 10 40.81 -33.04 -22.34
C LEU A 10 39.72 -32.19 -22.97
N ARG A 11 39.27 -32.53 -24.17
CA ARG A 11 38.15 -31.83 -24.82
C ARG A 11 36.85 -32.03 -24.06
N ARG A 12 36.59 -33.24 -23.59
CA ARG A 12 35.41 -33.53 -22.77
C ARG A 12 35.44 -32.75 -21.44
N MET A 13 36.60 -32.73 -20.81
CA MET A 13 36.81 -31.96 -19.58
C MET A 13 36.54 -30.47 -19.79
N ARG A 14 37.10 -29.92 -20.86
CA ARG A 14 36.91 -28.51 -21.21
C ARG A 14 35.43 -28.21 -21.49
N ALA A 15 34.76 -29.07 -22.25
CA ALA A 15 33.35 -28.93 -22.53
C ALA A 15 32.51 -29.01 -21.25
N ALA A 16 32.85 -29.91 -20.33
CA ALA A 16 32.17 -30.01 -19.04
C ALA A 16 32.36 -28.78 -18.18
N ILE A 17 33.57 -28.21 -18.17
CA ILE A 17 33.86 -26.96 -17.43
C ILE A 17 33.06 -25.81 -18.03
N ASP A 18 33.01 -25.68 -19.36
CA ASP A 18 32.26 -24.64 -20.04
C ASP A 18 30.75 -24.72 -19.71
N LEU A 19 30.20 -25.93 -19.66
CA LEU A 19 28.81 -26.16 -19.26
C LEU A 19 28.57 -25.77 -17.81
N LEU A 20 29.50 -26.11 -16.93
CA LEU A 20 29.42 -25.72 -15.51
C LEU A 20 29.46 -24.21 -15.33
N GLU A 21 30.38 -23.54 -16.01
CA GLU A 21 30.49 -22.08 -15.97
C GLU A 21 29.18 -21.41 -16.44
N ALA A 22 28.62 -21.89 -17.56
CA ALA A 22 27.36 -21.37 -18.07
C ALA A 22 26.21 -21.62 -17.09
N ALA A 23 26.17 -22.78 -16.44
CA ALA A 23 25.16 -23.11 -15.44
C ALA A 23 25.28 -22.21 -14.20
N LEU A 24 26.51 -21.96 -13.75
CA LEU A 24 26.75 -21.06 -12.60
C LEU A 24 26.34 -19.61 -12.91
N GLU A 25 26.66 -19.14 -14.11
CA GLU A 25 26.25 -17.79 -14.54
C GLU A 25 24.73 -17.65 -14.58
N ARG A 26 24.03 -18.67 -15.11
CA ARG A 26 22.57 -18.67 -15.14
C ARG A 26 21.97 -18.68 -13.73
N ARG A 27 22.57 -19.44 -12.83
CA ARG A 27 22.14 -19.51 -11.43
C ARG A 27 22.37 -18.17 -10.72
N ALA A 28 23.53 -17.55 -10.94
CA ALA A 28 23.84 -16.24 -10.37
C ALA A 28 22.84 -15.17 -10.82
N ARG A 29 22.48 -15.18 -12.11
CA ARG A 29 21.46 -14.25 -12.64
C ARG A 29 20.08 -14.50 -12.05
N ARG A 30 19.70 -15.76 -11.87
CA ARG A 30 18.43 -16.13 -11.25
C ARG A 30 18.37 -15.71 -9.78
N ASP A 31 19.47 -15.93 -9.05
CA ASP A 31 19.56 -15.53 -7.65
C ASP A 31 19.50 -14.01 -7.48
N ALA A 32 20.17 -13.26 -8.36
CA ALA A 32 20.09 -11.79 -8.37
C ALA A 32 18.67 -11.32 -8.67
N SER A 33 18.00 -11.93 -9.65
CA SER A 33 16.63 -11.62 -10.01
C SER A 33 15.65 -11.90 -8.86
N ARG A 34 15.87 -12.99 -8.14
CA ARG A 34 15.08 -13.33 -6.95
C ARG A 34 15.30 -12.32 -5.82
N GLY A 35 16.56 -11.91 -5.61
CA GLY A 35 16.90 -10.90 -4.62
C GLY A 35 16.19 -9.58 -4.89
N ASP A 36 16.19 -9.14 -6.15
CA ASP A 36 15.48 -7.93 -6.58
C ASP A 36 13.97 -8.05 -6.36
N ALA A 37 13.39 -9.21 -6.69
CA ALA A 37 11.97 -9.47 -6.49
C ALA A 37 11.61 -9.48 -5.00
N ASP A 38 12.46 -10.06 -4.16
CA ASP A 38 12.26 -10.09 -2.71
C ASP A 38 12.33 -8.68 -2.10
N GLU A 39 13.27 -7.85 -2.56
CA GLU A 39 13.37 -6.43 -2.16
C GLU A 39 12.11 -5.66 -2.55
N GLU A 40 11.67 -5.85 -3.78
CA GLU A 40 10.46 -5.19 -4.29
C GLU A 40 9.24 -5.60 -3.49
N LEU A 41 9.11 -6.88 -3.18
CA LEU A 41 8.03 -7.40 -2.36
C LEU A 41 8.05 -6.80 -0.94
N ALA A 42 9.23 -6.69 -0.34
CA ALA A 42 9.39 -6.08 0.99
C ALA A 42 8.97 -4.61 0.98
N LEU A 43 9.36 -3.85 -0.05
CA LEU A 43 8.96 -2.45 -0.22
C LEU A 43 7.44 -2.32 -0.40
N MET A 44 6.84 -3.21 -1.18
CA MET A 44 5.39 -3.25 -1.37
C MET A 44 4.65 -3.55 -0.07
N GLN A 45 5.17 -4.47 0.74
CA GLN A 45 4.59 -4.81 2.03
C GLN A 45 4.68 -3.64 3.01
N ASP A 46 5.80 -2.92 3.04
CA ASP A 46 5.99 -1.72 3.85
C ASP A 46 5.03 -0.61 3.43
N ASP A 47 4.91 -0.37 2.12
CA ASP A 47 3.97 0.62 1.57
C ASP A 47 2.53 0.26 1.92
N ARG A 48 2.17 -1.01 1.81
CA ARG A 48 0.84 -1.49 2.15
C ARG A 48 0.52 -1.26 3.63
N ALA A 49 1.48 -1.54 4.51
CA ALA A 49 1.33 -1.32 5.95
C ALA A 49 1.16 0.17 6.26
N ARG A 50 1.96 1.02 5.64
CA ARG A 50 1.86 2.48 5.78
C ARG A 50 0.51 3.00 5.29
N LEU A 51 0.07 2.55 4.12
CA LEU A 51 -1.21 2.95 3.56
C LEU A 51 -2.39 2.50 4.42
N ALA A 52 -2.30 1.32 5.03
CA ALA A 52 -3.32 0.84 5.97
C ALA A 52 -3.45 1.76 7.18
N VAL A 53 -2.34 2.21 7.75
CA VAL A 53 -2.32 3.15 8.88
C VAL A 53 -2.89 4.50 8.45
N GLU A 54 -2.50 5.01 7.28
CA GLU A 54 -3.02 6.27 6.73
C GLU A 54 -4.53 6.18 6.47
N LEU A 55 -5.00 5.06 5.95
CA LEU A 55 -6.43 4.83 5.71
C LEU A 55 -7.22 4.80 7.01
N ASP A 56 -6.74 4.07 8.02
CA ASP A 56 -7.37 4.03 9.33
C ASP A 56 -7.47 5.43 9.94
N GLY A 57 -6.41 6.21 9.86
CA GLY A 57 -6.40 7.60 10.32
C GLY A 57 -7.39 8.47 9.55
N ALA A 58 -7.50 8.30 8.24
CA ALA A 58 -8.46 9.03 7.41
C ALA A 58 -9.90 8.65 7.74
N LEU A 59 -10.16 7.36 7.97
CA LEU A 59 -11.48 6.88 8.39
C LEU A 59 -11.88 7.44 9.76
N ASP A 60 -10.96 7.48 10.70
CA ASP A 60 -11.21 8.06 12.03
C ASP A 60 -11.55 9.55 11.92
N ARG A 61 -10.80 10.29 11.09
CA ARG A 61 -11.09 11.71 10.84
C ARG A 61 -12.44 11.91 10.17
N ALA A 62 -12.78 11.05 9.21
CA ALA A 62 -14.08 11.11 8.53
C ALA A 62 -15.23 10.88 9.50
N ARG A 63 -15.09 9.90 10.39
CA ARG A 63 -16.09 9.61 11.43
C ARG A 63 -16.24 10.77 12.41
N ALA A 64 -15.13 11.39 12.80
CA ALA A 64 -15.15 12.57 13.68
C ALA A 64 -15.86 13.75 13.01
N LEU A 65 -15.61 13.98 11.71
CA LEU A 65 -16.27 15.02 10.94
C LEU A 65 -17.76 14.74 10.77
N GLU A 66 -18.15 13.51 10.52
CA GLU A 66 -19.55 13.10 10.43
C GLU A 66 -20.28 13.36 11.75
N ALA A 67 -19.66 13.01 12.88
CA ALA A 67 -20.20 13.26 14.20
C ALA A 67 -20.33 14.77 14.49
N ALA A 68 -19.31 15.55 14.13
CA ALA A 68 -19.35 17.01 14.30
C ALA A 68 -20.44 17.64 13.43
N ASN A 69 -20.59 17.18 12.18
CA ASN A 69 -21.64 17.65 11.28
C ASN A 69 -23.04 17.30 11.80
N ALA A 70 -23.22 16.11 12.31
CA ALA A 70 -24.49 15.69 12.91
C ALA A 70 -24.84 16.56 14.12
N GLU A 71 -23.86 16.84 14.97
CA GLU A 71 -24.06 17.71 16.13
C GLU A 71 -24.37 19.16 15.72
N ALA A 72 -23.67 19.67 14.71
CA ALA A 72 -23.93 21.00 14.17
C ALA A 72 -25.35 21.11 13.58
N ALA A 73 -25.77 20.08 12.81
CA ALA A 73 -27.11 20.02 12.24
C ALA A 73 -28.18 19.99 13.35
N LYS A 74 -27.93 19.25 14.41
CA LYS A 74 -28.84 19.21 15.58
C LYS A 74 -28.96 20.54 16.24
N ARG A 75 -27.85 21.24 16.46
CA ARG A 75 -27.84 22.59 17.07
C ARG A 75 -28.56 23.60 16.18
N LEU A 76 -28.36 23.53 14.86
CA LEU A 76 -29.07 24.40 13.91
C LEU A 76 -30.56 24.15 13.94
N ALA A 77 -31.00 22.90 13.98
CA ALA A 77 -32.41 22.55 14.07
C ALA A 77 -33.03 23.08 15.38
N GLN A 78 -32.31 22.97 16.49
CA GLN A 78 -32.75 23.45 17.78
C GLN A 78 -32.86 25.01 17.80
N ALA A 79 -31.87 25.70 17.24
CA ALA A 79 -31.86 27.14 17.12
C ALA A 79 -33.00 27.64 16.21
N SER A 80 -33.20 26.96 15.08
CA SER A 80 -34.30 27.27 14.15
C SER A 80 -35.67 27.10 14.83
N ALA A 81 -35.86 26.01 15.55
CA ALA A 81 -37.11 25.77 16.28
C ALA A 81 -37.32 26.81 17.39
N ALA A 82 -36.26 27.21 18.07
CA ALA A 82 -36.35 28.26 19.09
C ALA A 82 -36.74 29.62 18.48
N LEU A 83 -36.15 29.97 17.34
CA LEU A 83 -36.50 31.18 16.59
C LEU A 83 -37.95 31.16 16.12
N ASP A 84 -38.42 30.07 15.59
CA ASP A 84 -39.81 29.92 15.16
C ASP A 84 -40.78 30.12 16.32
N ARG A 85 -40.44 29.58 17.47
CA ARG A 85 -41.24 29.77 18.69
C ARG A 85 -41.28 31.25 19.14
N LEU A 86 -40.13 31.93 19.06
CA LEU A 86 -40.05 33.36 19.40
C LEU A 86 -40.86 34.20 18.43
N ILE A 87 -40.81 33.91 17.14
CA ILE A 87 -41.59 34.62 16.12
C ILE A 87 -43.07 34.37 16.34
N GLU A 88 -43.49 33.14 16.62
CA GLU A 88 -44.89 32.83 16.95
C GLU A 88 -45.37 33.59 18.16
N ASN A 89 -44.57 33.61 19.23
CA ASN A 89 -44.91 34.33 20.46
C ASN A 89 -44.99 35.83 20.20
N ALA A 90 -44.07 36.39 19.44
CA ALA A 90 -44.09 37.83 19.08
C ALA A 90 -45.34 38.17 18.25
N ASN A 91 -45.70 37.33 17.29
CA ASN A 91 -46.90 37.52 16.48
C ASN A 91 -48.18 37.40 17.33
N ARG A 92 -48.19 36.48 18.27
CA ARG A 92 -49.33 36.31 19.18
C ARG A 92 -49.52 37.50 20.09
N VAL A 93 -48.44 38.05 20.63
CA VAL A 93 -48.44 39.24 21.46
C VAL A 93 -48.77 40.48 20.64
N GLY A 94 -48.30 40.57 19.39
CA GLY A 94 -48.57 41.67 18.48
C GLY A 94 -50.00 41.74 17.99
N LEU A 95 -50.75 40.67 18.07
CA LEU A 95 -52.16 40.60 17.68
C LEU A 95 -53.12 41.06 18.79
N ASP A 96 -52.61 41.07 20.00
CA ASP A 96 -53.36 41.57 21.13
C ASP A 96 -53.26 43.11 21.23
#